data_550d9a3e83fe306ae1ad38d4ba0d8d56
#
_entry.id   550d9a3e83fe306ae1ad38d4ba0d8d56
#
_cell.length_a   1.000
_cell.length_b   1.000
_cell.length_c   1.000
_cell.angle_alpha   90.00
_cell.angle_beta   90.00
_cell.angle_gamma   90.00
#
_symmetry.space_group_name_H-M   'P 1'
#
loop_
_entity.id
_entity.type
_entity.pdbx_description
1 polymer ?
#
loop_
_entity_poly.entity_id
_entity_poly.type
_entity_poly.pdbx_seq_one_letter_code
_entity_poly.pdbx_strand_id
1 'polypeptide(L)'
;FLQGCNVAELEDKAFPVLLNIRDQDDFQNVWLNHEYAGNKEVDYNHLKVVLIERSFLEKEAEVEDMLSMLEQEKEVPWNAYVMTTESCDRLAQTEGKLDTLLGNYLEELLENTSGIDQKAYPTLGMLYEERANHLETLYIPFVDIEGEQSGAVEDDTEKPQITAYEVWKRGRAAGLVDTDTARAAFFTQNFADD
;
A
#
# COMPACT_ATOMS: atom_id res chain seq x y z
N PHE A 1 -5.81 0.48 11.15
CA PHE A 1 -6.00 1.88 11.58
C PHE A 1 -6.10 2.76 10.35
N LEU A 2 -7.18 3.54 10.21
CA LEU A 2 -7.34 4.49 9.12
C LEU A 2 -6.44 5.70 9.40
N GLN A 3 -5.29 5.78 8.76
CA GLN A 3 -4.42 6.95 8.79
C GLN A 3 -4.73 7.88 7.63
N GLY A 4 -4.74 9.18 7.88
CA GLY A 4 -5.07 10.18 6.87
C GLY A 4 -6.55 10.57 6.82
N CYS A 5 -7.34 10.25 7.85
CA CYS A 5 -8.64 10.88 8.03
C CYS A 5 -8.41 12.36 8.38
N ASN A 6 -8.33 13.20 7.37
CA ASN A 6 -8.44 14.63 7.58
C ASN A 6 -9.91 14.93 7.92
N VAL A 7 -10.19 15.06 9.21
CA VAL A 7 -11.49 15.55 9.69
C VAL A 7 -11.52 17.05 9.43
N ALA A 8 -11.54 17.43 8.15
CA ALA A 8 -12.01 18.75 7.79
C ALA A 8 -13.52 18.78 8.06
N GLU A 9 -13.98 19.81 8.70
CA GLU A 9 -15.34 20.13 9.14
C GLU A 9 -16.40 20.07 8.00
N LEU A 10 -16.54 18.96 7.33
CA LEU A 10 -17.60 18.71 6.36
C LEU A 10 -18.37 17.46 6.79
N GLU A 11 -19.45 17.75 7.52
CA GLU A 11 -20.65 16.94 7.65
C GLU A 11 -20.46 15.40 7.53
N ASP A 12 -20.25 14.73 8.65
CA ASP A 12 -20.50 13.30 8.90
C ASP A 12 -19.72 12.25 8.10
N LYS A 13 -18.83 12.61 7.16
CA LYS A 13 -18.02 11.66 6.40
C LYS A 13 -16.53 11.79 6.69
N ALA A 14 -15.83 10.65 6.83
CA ALA A 14 -14.38 10.58 6.89
C ALA A 14 -13.87 10.01 5.56
N PHE A 15 -12.83 10.66 4.98
CA PHE A 15 -12.26 10.25 3.69
C PHE A 15 -10.85 9.69 3.90
N PRO A 16 -10.68 8.36 4.02
CA PRO A 16 -9.37 7.77 4.16
C PRO A 16 -8.59 7.86 2.84
N VAL A 17 -7.35 8.31 2.91
CA VAL A 17 -6.42 8.34 1.79
C VAL A 17 -5.49 7.13 1.82
N LEU A 18 -5.24 6.59 3.01
CA LEU A 18 -4.36 5.46 3.27
C LEU A 18 -5.07 4.43 4.15
N LEU A 19 -5.04 3.17 3.71
CA LEU A 19 -5.48 2.02 4.48
C LEU A 19 -4.24 1.22 4.91
N ASN A 20 -4.04 1.10 6.22
CA ASN A 20 -2.98 0.28 6.82
C ASN A 20 -3.54 -1.09 7.23
N ILE A 21 -2.88 -2.16 6.80
CA ILE A 21 -3.27 -3.54 7.13
C ILE A 21 -2.07 -4.24 7.80
N ARG A 22 -2.18 -4.50 9.09
CA ARG A 22 -1.16 -5.13 9.92
C ARG A 22 -1.53 -6.57 10.30
N ASP A 23 -2.81 -6.79 10.52
CA ASP A 23 -3.35 -8.09 10.91
C ASP A 23 -4.85 -8.19 10.56
N GLN A 24 -5.41 -9.38 10.79
CA GLN A 24 -6.81 -9.64 10.50
C GLN A 24 -7.76 -8.86 11.44
N ASP A 25 -7.35 -8.61 12.68
CA ASP A 25 -8.16 -7.87 13.64
C ASP A 25 -8.25 -6.40 13.24
N ASP A 26 -7.18 -5.80 12.77
CA ASP A 26 -7.20 -4.43 12.23
C ASP A 26 -8.13 -4.34 11.02
N PHE A 27 -8.07 -5.31 10.14
CA PHE A 27 -8.90 -5.36 8.96
C PHE A 27 -10.38 -5.55 9.30
N GLN A 28 -10.71 -6.49 10.18
CA GLN A 28 -12.08 -6.68 10.67
C GLN A 28 -12.58 -5.46 11.43
N ASN A 29 -11.74 -4.81 12.23
CA ASN A 29 -12.09 -3.60 12.96
C ASN A 29 -12.31 -2.40 12.03
N VAL A 30 -11.58 -2.27 10.94
CA VAL A 30 -11.86 -1.24 9.92
C VAL A 30 -13.26 -1.44 9.36
N TRP A 31 -13.64 -2.68 9.10
CA TRP A 31 -14.95 -3.03 8.55
C TRP A 31 -16.09 -2.97 9.56
N LEU A 32 -15.87 -3.47 10.77
CA LEU A 32 -16.86 -3.43 11.86
C LEU A 32 -17.01 -2.03 12.46
N ASN A 33 -15.98 -1.20 12.41
CA ASN A 33 -16.04 0.19 12.89
C ASN A 33 -16.81 1.14 11.95
N HIS A 34 -17.29 0.68 10.83
CA HIS A 34 -18.41 1.36 10.15
C HIS A 34 -19.58 1.65 11.11
N GLU A 35 -19.81 0.76 12.09
CA GLU A 35 -20.85 0.94 13.11
C GLU A 35 -20.36 1.69 14.37
N TYR A 36 -19.05 1.73 14.64
CA TYR A 36 -18.49 2.23 15.92
C TYR A 36 -17.80 3.58 15.86
N ALA A 37 -17.53 4.14 14.69
CA ALA A 37 -16.97 5.51 14.56
C ALA A 37 -18.01 6.61 14.88
N GLY A 38 -19.03 6.28 15.69
CA GLY A 38 -19.99 7.20 16.27
C GLY A 38 -20.59 8.18 15.24
N ASN A 39 -21.58 7.79 14.49
CA ASN A 39 -22.34 8.62 13.54
C ASN A 39 -21.56 9.14 12.31
N LYS A 40 -20.34 8.67 12.02
CA LYS A 40 -19.61 9.07 10.81
C LYS A 40 -19.54 7.91 9.84
N GLU A 41 -20.05 8.13 8.63
CA GLU A 41 -19.88 7.22 7.50
C GLU A 41 -18.46 7.36 6.94
N VAL A 42 -17.76 6.23 6.71
CA VAL A 42 -16.44 6.24 6.09
C VAL A 42 -16.62 6.08 4.58
N ASP A 43 -16.13 7.02 3.81
CA ASP A 43 -16.17 7.01 2.34
C ASP A 43 -14.78 6.67 1.79
N TYR A 44 -14.65 5.50 1.21
CA TYR A 44 -13.40 4.99 0.65
C TYR A 44 -13.08 5.49 -0.76
N ASN A 45 -13.96 6.27 -1.42
CA ASN A 45 -13.73 6.76 -2.78
C ASN A 45 -12.44 7.58 -2.95
N HIS A 46 -11.88 8.07 -1.85
CA HIS A 46 -10.63 8.82 -1.82
C HIS A 46 -9.40 7.97 -1.42
N LEU A 47 -9.57 6.67 -1.27
CA LEU A 47 -8.46 5.78 -0.95
C LEU A 47 -7.47 5.72 -2.11
N LYS A 48 -6.22 6.06 -1.85
CA LYS A 48 -5.13 6.11 -2.84
C LYS A 48 -4.15 4.97 -2.68
N VAL A 49 -3.87 4.59 -1.44
CA VAL A 49 -2.86 3.58 -1.11
C VAL A 49 -3.39 2.61 -0.07
N VAL A 50 -3.17 1.33 -0.31
CA VAL A 50 -3.30 0.24 0.65
C VAL A 50 -1.89 -0.19 1.04
N LEU A 51 -1.53 0.01 2.30
CA LEU A 51 -0.24 -0.36 2.85
C LEU A 51 -0.39 -1.61 3.70
N ILE A 52 0.33 -2.68 3.33
CA ILE A 52 0.21 -3.99 3.95
C ILE A 52 1.52 -4.33 4.65
N GLU A 53 1.48 -4.73 5.92
CA GLU A 53 2.66 -5.27 6.58
C GLU A 53 3.06 -6.61 5.97
N ARG A 54 4.35 -6.78 5.76
CA ARG A 54 4.90 -7.98 5.16
C ARG A 54 4.59 -9.24 5.95
N SER A 55 4.61 -9.15 7.29
CA SER A 55 4.22 -10.23 8.20
C SER A 55 2.77 -10.72 7.99
N PHE A 56 1.88 -9.84 7.54
CA PHE A 56 0.52 -10.21 7.17
C PHE A 56 0.47 -10.96 5.85
N LEU A 57 1.29 -10.58 4.86
CA LEU A 57 1.35 -11.25 3.55
C LEU A 57 1.79 -12.72 3.63
N GLU A 58 2.47 -13.12 4.69
CA GLU A 58 2.87 -14.51 4.93
C GLU A 58 1.68 -15.42 5.32
N LYS A 59 0.53 -14.81 5.65
CA LYS A 59 -0.68 -15.50 6.11
C LYS A 59 -1.67 -15.65 4.95
N GLU A 60 -1.42 -16.59 4.04
CA GLU A 60 -2.15 -16.75 2.77
C GLU A 60 -3.69 -16.73 2.93
N ALA A 61 -4.24 -17.42 3.93
CA ALA A 61 -5.70 -17.47 4.14
C ALA A 61 -6.28 -16.12 4.58
N GLU A 62 -5.58 -15.38 5.46
CA GLU A 62 -6.00 -14.08 5.95
C GLU A 62 -5.92 -13.02 4.83
N VAL A 63 -4.90 -13.12 3.96
CA VAL A 63 -4.75 -12.25 2.78
C VAL A 63 -5.87 -12.50 1.77
N GLU A 64 -6.23 -13.77 1.54
CA GLU A 64 -7.34 -14.13 0.65
C GLU A 64 -8.68 -13.57 1.15
N ASP A 65 -8.93 -13.68 2.45
CA ASP A 65 -10.12 -13.12 3.10
C ASP A 65 -10.14 -11.59 2.96
N MET A 66 -9.01 -10.93 3.22
CA MET A 66 -8.88 -9.48 3.07
C MET A 66 -9.16 -9.03 1.63
N LEU A 67 -8.52 -9.64 0.65
CA LEU A 67 -8.72 -9.28 -0.76
C LEU A 67 -10.18 -9.51 -1.18
N SER A 68 -10.80 -10.60 -0.73
CA SER A 68 -12.20 -10.90 -1.01
C SER A 68 -13.15 -9.86 -0.42
N MET A 69 -12.88 -9.37 0.79
CA MET A 69 -13.69 -8.34 1.42
C MET A 69 -13.51 -6.97 0.73
N LEU A 70 -12.26 -6.57 0.42
CA LEU A 70 -11.99 -5.33 -0.29
C LEU A 70 -12.62 -5.31 -1.68
N GLU A 71 -12.63 -6.45 -2.39
CA GLU A 71 -13.24 -6.57 -3.71
C GLU A 71 -14.78 -6.44 -3.68
N GLN A 72 -15.43 -6.89 -2.60
CA GLN A 72 -16.87 -6.80 -2.42
C GLN A 72 -17.33 -5.38 -2.05
N GLU A 73 -16.42 -4.56 -1.53
CA GLU A 73 -16.74 -3.20 -1.11
C GLU A 73 -16.74 -2.24 -2.30
N LYS A 74 -17.92 -1.74 -2.64
CA LYS A 74 -18.13 -0.94 -3.84
C LYS A 74 -17.45 0.42 -3.79
N GLU A 75 -17.18 0.94 -2.61
CA GLU A 75 -16.57 2.25 -2.40
C GLU A 75 -15.05 2.19 -2.43
N VAL A 76 -14.45 0.99 -2.33
CA VAL A 76 -13.00 0.82 -2.44
C VAL A 76 -12.57 0.88 -3.91
N PRO A 77 -11.75 1.85 -4.31
CA PRO A 77 -11.36 2.01 -5.70
C PRO A 77 -10.34 0.95 -6.10
N TRP A 78 -10.59 0.27 -7.21
CA TRP A 78 -9.68 -0.76 -7.75
C TRP A 78 -8.34 -0.19 -8.21
N ASN A 79 -8.27 1.12 -8.47
CA ASN A 79 -7.03 1.81 -8.84
C ASN A 79 -6.22 2.31 -7.63
N ALA A 80 -6.63 2.01 -6.40
CA ALA A 80 -5.78 2.26 -5.24
C ALA A 80 -4.50 1.44 -5.35
N TYR A 81 -3.35 2.11 -5.19
CA TYR A 81 -2.05 1.46 -5.22
C TYR A 81 -1.86 0.53 -4.02
N VAL A 82 -1.12 -0.55 -4.23
CA VAL A 82 -0.73 -1.46 -3.16
C VAL A 82 0.75 -1.33 -2.90
N MET A 83 1.11 -1.17 -1.64
CA MET A 83 2.48 -1.12 -1.15
C MET A 83 2.65 -2.03 0.05
N THR A 84 3.88 -2.41 0.32
CA THR A 84 4.24 -3.22 1.49
C THR A 84 5.26 -2.50 2.35
N THR A 85 5.32 -2.86 3.63
CA THR A 85 6.29 -2.34 4.59
C THR A 85 6.60 -3.38 5.65
N GLU A 86 7.70 -3.21 6.36
CA GLU A 86 7.97 -4.00 7.57
C GLU A 86 7.06 -3.60 8.74
N SER A 87 6.73 -2.30 8.87
CA SER A 87 5.88 -1.80 9.95
C SER A 87 5.10 -0.56 9.54
N CYS A 88 3.77 -0.67 9.51
CA CYS A 88 2.86 0.45 9.31
C CYS A 88 2.99 1.50 10.41
N ASP A 89 3.16 1.07 11.67
CA ASP A 89 3.29 1.99 12.81
C ASP A 89 4.57 2.84 12.72
N ARG A 90 5.66 2.25 12.24
CA ARG A 90 6.92 2.98 12.05
C ARG A 90 6.78 4.05 10.97
N LEU A 91 6.17 3.70 9.83
CA LEU A 91 5.88 4.68 8.78
C LEU A 91 4.93 5.78 9.26
N ALA A 92 3.94 5.43 10.06
CA ALA A 92 2.99 6.37 10.62
C ALA A 92 3.66 7.46 11.47
N GLN A 93 4.71 7.12 12.20
CA GLN A 93 5.47 8.07 13.03
C GLN A 93 6.20 9.12 12.20
N THR A 94 6.43 8.88 10.92
CA THR A 94 7.07 9.86 10.02
C THR A 94 6.12 10.95 9.54
N GLU A 95 4.80 10.77 9.64
CA GLU A 95 3.81 11.71 9.10
C GLU A 95 4.01 13.14 9.60
N GLY A 96 4.39 13.32 10.87
CA GLY A 96 4.69 14.64 11.43
C GLY A 96 5.93 15.34 10.84
N LYS A 97 6.74 14.62 10.07
CA LYS A 97 7.95 15.13 9.38
C LYS A 97 7.70 15.36 7.88
N LEU A 98 6.52 14.99 7.38
CA LEU A 98 6.12 15.16 5.99
C LEU A 98 5.33 16.47 5.83
N ASP A 99 5.46 17.11 4.68
CA ASP A 99 4.70 18.31 4.32
C ASP A 99 3.24 17.99 3.92
N THR A 100 2.89 16.71 3.84
CA THR A 100 1.58 16.22 3.42
C THR A 100 1.20 14.96 4.22
N LEU A 101 -0.03 14.48 4.07
CA LEU A 101 -0.47 13.21 4.64
C LEU A 101 0.36 12.05 4.07
N LEU A 102 0.66 11.04 4.89
CA LEU A 102 1.47 9.90 4.48
C LEU A 102 0.94 9.21 3.21
N GLY A 103 -0.38 9.02 3.07
CA GLY A 103 -0.96 8.42 1.87
C GLY A 103 -0.73 9.23 0.60
N ASN A 104 -0.80 10.55 0.67
CA ASN A 104 -0.48 11.43 -0.47
C ASN A 104 1.02 11.38 -0.79
N TYR A 105 1.87 11.39 0.25
CA TYR A 105 3.31 11.26 0.08
C TYR A 105 3.69 9.95 -0.62
N LEU A 106 3.07 8.83 -0.23
CA LEU A 106 3.31 7.53 -0.84
C LEU A 106 2.86 7.47 -2.31
N GLU A 107 1.73 8.10 -2.64
CA GLU A 107 1.29 8.25 -4.04
C GLU A 107 2.29 9.07 -4.85
N GLU A 108 2.69 10.24 -4.36
CA GLU A 108 3.71 11.09 -4.99
C GLU A 108 5.07 10.38 -5.16
N LEU A 109 5.43 9.52 -4.21
CA LEU A 109 6.65 8.72 -4.27
C LEU A 109 6.64 7.78 -5.49
N LEU A 110 5.50 7.16 -5.82
CA LEU A 110 5.34 6.35 -7.02
C LEU A 110 5.42 7.20 -8.29
N GLU A 111 4.76 8.36 -8.31
CA GLU A 111 4.74 9.25 -9.45
C GLU A 111 6.13 9.80 -9.79
N ASN A 112 6.95 10.03 -8.78
CA ASN A 112 8.28 10.63 -8.91
C ASN A 112 9.41 9.60 -9.07
N THR A 113 9.12 8.29 -8.98
CA THR A 113 10.15 7.26 -9.15
C THR A 113 10.57 7.17 -10.61
N SER A 114 11.79 7.62 -10.91
CA SER A 114 12.31 7.63 -12.27
C SER A 114 12.54 6.23 -12.83
N GLY A 115 12.18 6.04 -14.11
CA GLY A 115 12.49 4.83 -14.89
C GLY A 115 11.48 3.69 -14.76
N ILE A 116 10.37 3.89 -14.07
CA ILE A 116 9.23 2.97 -14.04
C ILE A 116 7.99 3.76 -14.47
N ASP A 117 7.23 3.23 -15.42
CA ASP A 117 5.92 3.80 -15.77
C ASP A 117 4.97 3.62 -14.59
N GLN A 118 4.29 4.68 -14.20
CA GLN A 118 3.32 4.68 -13.10
C GLN A 118 2.27 3.56 -13.27
N LYS A 119 1.90 3.24 -14.50
CA LYS A 119 0.96 2.16 -14.81
C LYS A 119 1.48 0.76 -14.49
N ALA A 120 2.79 0.60 -14.28
CA ALA A 120 3.39 -0.67 -13.91
C ALA A 120 3.28 -0.98 -12.40
N TYR A 121 2.91 0.02 -11.58
CA TYR A 121 2.74 -0.21 -10.15
C TYR A 121 1.43 -0.94 -9.84
N PRO A 122 1.50 -2.00 -9.02
CA PRO A 122 0.33 -2.79 -8.68
C PRO A 122 -0.77 -1.98 -8.00
N THR A 123 -1.98 -2.17 -8.48
CA THR A 123 -3.21 -1.68 -7.87
C THR A 123 -4.01 -2.85 -7.28
N LEU A 124 -5.04 -2.55 -6.49
CA LEU A 124 -5.96 -3.58 -5.99
C LEU A 124 -6.56 -4.39 -7.15
N GLY A 125 -6.97 -3.73 -8.23
CA GLY A 125 -7.52 -4.41 -9.41
C GLY A 125 -6.55 -5.41 -10.01
N MET A 126 -5.27 -5.07 -10.13
CA MET A 126 -4.24 -6.00 -10.63
C MET A 126 -4.02 -7.19 -9.69
N LEU A 127 -4.10 -6.99 -8.37
CA LEU A 127 -4.05 -8.09 -7.41
C LEU A 127 -5.25 -9.03 -7.55
N TYR A 128 -6.46 -8.48 -7.76
CA TYR A 128 -7.67 -9.28 -7.98
C TYR A 128 -7.57 -10.09 -9.28
N GLU A 129 -7.09 -9.47 -10.36
CA GLU A 129 -6.87 -10.15 -11.65
C GLU A 129 -5.82 -11.25 -11.54
N GLU A 130 -4.70 -11.00 -10.90
CA GLU A 130 -3.65 -12.00 -10.69
C GLU A 130 -4.17 -13.17 -9.83
N ARG A 131 -4.90 -12.88 -8.76
CA ARG A 131 -5.55 -13.87 -7.91
C ARG A 131 -6.50 -14.78 -8.70
N ALA A 132 -7.29 -14.21 -9.60
CA ALA A 132 -8.25 -14.95 -10.39
C ALA A 132 -7.63 -15.78 -11.52
N ASN A 133 -6.59 -15.25 -12.16
CA ASN A 133 -6.05 -15.79 -13.42
C ASN A 133 -4.66 -16.42 -13.28
N HIS A 134 -3.87 -16.06 -12.27
CA HIS A 134 -2.51 -16.53 -12.02
C HIS A 134 -1.52 -16.34 -13.19
N LEU A 135 -1.74 -15.32 -14.01
CA LEU A 135 -1.02 -15.12 -15.25
C LEU A 135 0.23 -14.24 -15.10
N GLU A 136 0.21 -13.32 -14.15
CA GLU A 136 1.24 -12.30 -14.03
C GLU A 136 2.06 -12.45 -12.75
N THR A 137 3.25 -11.87 -12.78
CA THR A 137 4.05 -11.64 -11.58
C THR A 137 4.02 -10.15 -11.31
N LEU A 138 3.53 -9.74 -10.14
CA LEU A 138 3.49 -8.34 -9.74
C LEU A 138 4.67 -8.04 -8.83
N TYR A 139 5.18 -6.81 -8.93
CA TYR A 139 6.27 -6.31 -8.09
C TYR A 139 5.71 -5.15 -7.25
N ILE A 140 5.32 -5.46 -6.02
CA ILE A 140 4.70 -4.51 -5.09
C ILE A 140 5.80 -3.68 -4.42
N PRO A 141 5.78 -2.34 -4.49
CA PRO A 141 6.78 -1.51 -3.84
C PRO A 141 6.86 -1.78 -2.34
N PHE A 142 8.06 -2.04 -1.84
CA PHE A 142 8.35 -2.15 -0.42
C PHE A 142 8.93 -0.84 0.07
N VAL A 143 8.23 -0.22 1.03
CA VAL A 143 8.56 1.09 1.58
C VAL A 143 9.16 0.94 2.97
N ASP A 144 10.30 1.55 3.19
CA ASP A 144 10.94 1.62 4.50
C ASP A 144 11.60 3.00 4.71
N ILE A 145 12.05 3.25 5.92
CA ILE A 145 12.75 4.47 6.32
C ILE A 145 14.25 4.19 6.24
N GLU A 146 14.94 4.83 5.30
CA GLU A 146 16.41 4.78 5.27
C GLU A 146 17.00 5.61 6.41
N GLY A 147 17.86 5.03 7.26
CA GLY A 147 18.58 5.80 8.27
C GLY A 147 19.28 5.04 9.39
N GLU A 148 19.02 3.77 9.64
CA GLU A 148 19.56 3.10 10.84
C GLU A 148 20.90 2.34 10.65
N GLN A 149 21.53 2.30 9.47
CA GLN A 149 22.78 1.53 9.30
C GLN A 149 24.07 2.36 9.15
N SER A 150 24.03 3.67 9.12
CA SER A 150 25.27 4.48 9.15
C SER A 150 25.17 5.56 10.21
N GLY A 151 25.92 5.40 11.30
CA GLY A 151 26.02 6.38 12.39
C GLY A 151 26.66 7.71 11.95
N ALA A 152 26.09 8.39 11.00
CA ALA A 152 26.52 9.66 10.48
C ALA A 152 25.34 10.64 10.41
N VAL A 153 25.42 11.62 11.32
CA VAL A 153 24.85 12.98 11.25
C VAL A 153 23.31 13.08 11.19
N GLU A 154 22.76 13.76 12.17
CA GLU A 154 21.45 14.39 12.22
C GLU A 154 21.20 15.22 10.94
N ASP A 155 20.73 14.60 9.88
CA ASP A 155 20.24 15.29 8.70
C ASP A 155 18.95 14.62 8.25
N ASP A 156 17.92 15.34 8.15
CA ASP A 156 16.57 15.37 7.60
C ASP A 156 16.08 14.18 6.70
N THR A 157 16.67 13.00 6.77
CA THR A 157 16.52 11.88 5.83
C THR A 157 15.66 10.71 6.33
N GLU A 158 14.91 10.89 7.41
CA GLU A 158 13.95 9.87 7.88
C GLU A 158 12.62 9.95 7.11
N LYS A 159 12.67 10.01 5.79
CA LYS A 159 11.47 9.96 4.95
C LYS A 159 11.28 8.56 4.38
N PRO A 160 10.04 8.08 4.22
CA PRO A 160 9.77 6.81 3.57
C PRO A 160 10.31 6.78 2.13
N GLN A 161 10.93 5.68 1.73
CA GLN A 161 11.47 5.46 0.38
C GLN A 161 11.14 4.04 -0.10
N ILE A 162 11.08 3.85 -1.42
CA ILE A 162 10.99 2.51 -1.99
C ILE A 162 12.39 1.90 -1.99
N THR A 163 12.62 0.90 -1.14
CA THR A 163 13.93 0.26 -0.94
C THR A 163 14.05 -1.09 -1.61
N ALA A 164 12.91 -1.74 -1.90
CA ALA A 164 12.83 -3.06 -2.52
C ALA A 164 11.44 -3.26 -3.15
N TYR A 165 11.19 -4.46 -3.66
CA TYR A 165 9.89 -4.86 -4.17
C TYR A 165 9.52 -6.25 -3.67
N GLU A 166 8.30 -6.41 -3.14
CA GLU A 166 7.74 -7.71 -2.83
C GLU A 166 7.23 -8.36 -4.13
N VAL A 167 7.69 -9.58 -4.40
CA VAL A 167 7.23 -10.36 -5.54
C VAL A 167 5.90 -11.03 -5.19
N TRP A 168 4.85 -10.70 -5.93
CA TRP A 168 3.55 -11.33 -5.79
C TRP A 168 3.25 -12.20 -6.99
N LYS A 169 2.94 -13.47 -6.74
CA LYS A 169 2.68 -14.45 -7.79
C LYS A 169 1.78 -15.57 -7.29
N ARG A 170 0.78 -15.94 -8.09
CA ARG A 170 -0.19 -17.00 -7.78
C ARG A 170 -0.91 -16.76 -6.46
N GLY A 171 -1.35 -15.52 -6.25
CA GLY A 171 -2.10 -15.11 -5.07
C GLY A 171 -1.29 -15.02 -3.77
N ARG A 172 0.05 -15.00 -3.82
CA ARG A 172 0.90 -14.97 -2.61
C ARG A 172 2.20 -14.20 -2.79
N ALA A 173 2.72 -13.72 -1.67
CA ALA A 173 4.06 -13.15 -1.58
C ALA A 173 5.14 -14.24 -1.75
N ALA A 174 6.14 -13.95 -2.56
CA ALA A 174 7.24 -14.89 -2.86
C ALA A 174 8.61 -14.40 -2.34
N GLY A 175 8.68 -13.19 -1.79
CA GLY A 175 9.87 -12.59 -1.20
C GLY A 175 10.27 -11.26 -1.82
N LEU A 176 11.26 -10.60 -1.22
CA LEU A 176 11.76 -9.31 -1.67
C LEU A 176 12.83 -9.47 -2.76
N VAL A 177 12.80 -8.54 -3.72
CA VAL A 177 13.86 -8.33 -4.70
C VAL A 177 14.33 -6.87 -4.65
N ASP A 178 15.56 -6.64 -5.03
CA ASP A 178 16.13 -5.30 -5.11
C ASP A 178 15.50 -4.48 -6.27
N THR A 179 15.69 -3.18 -6.21
CA THR A 179 15.13 -2.22 -7.17
C THR A 179 15.62 -2.47 -8.60
N ASP A 180 16.88 -2.88 -8.80
CA ASP A 180 17.43 -3.10 -10.13
C ASP A 180 16.83 -4.36 -10.77
N THR A 181 16.64 -5.43 -10.00
CA THR A 181 15.96 -6.65 -10.41
C THR A 181 14.51 -6.36 -10.81
N ALA A 182 13.77 -5.61 -9.98
CA ALA A 182 12.39 -5.23 -10.29
C ALA A 182 12.32 -4.37 -11.57
N ARG A 183 13.18 -3.36 -11.71
CA ARG A 183 13.25 -2.54 -12.93
C ARG A 183 13.49 -3.36 -14.18
N ALA A 184 14.43 -4.31 -14.15
CA ALA A 184 14.69 -5.21 -15.28
C ALA A 184 13.45 -6.03 -15.66
N ALA A 185 12.68 -6.48 -14.67
CA ALA A 185 11.44 -7.21 -14.89
C ALA A 185 10.34 -6.32 -15.52
N PHE A 186 10.15 -5.09 -15.03
CA PHE A 186 9.21 -4.12 -15.62
C PHE A 186 9.55 -3.84 -17.10
N PHE A 187 10.84 -3.69 -17.43
CA PHE A 187 11.25 -3.52 -18.83
C PHE A 187 10.90 -4.72 -19.70
N THR A 188 11.11 -5.94 -19.20
CA THR A 188 10.82 -7.16 -19.97
C THR A 188 9.33 -7.41 -20.16
N GLN A 189 8.48 -7.07 -19.20
CA GLN A 189 7.02 -7.18 -19.31
C GLN A 189 6.46 -6.21 -20.37
N ASN A 190 6.92 -4.97 -20.40
CA ASN A 190 6.45 -3.96 -21.36
C ASN A 190 6.88 -4.22 -22.82
N PHE A 191 7.92 -5.05 -23.07
CA PHE A 191 8.35 -5.40 -24.41
C PHE A 191 7.80 -6.75 -24.93
N ALA A 192 7.05 -7.48 -24.10
CA ALA A 192 6.43 -8.74 -24.50
C ALA A 192 5.04 -8.56 -25.14
N ASP A 193 4.47 -7.36 -25.06
CA ASP A 193 3.13 -7.02 -25.56
C ASP A 193 3.15 -6.27 -26.92
N ASP A 194 4.34 -6.08 -27.53
CA ASP A 194 4.54 -5.58 -28.90
C ASP A 194 4.93 -6.74 -29.85
#